data_8907968c473f75d2365c16146611caa2
#
_entry.id   8907968c473f75d2365c16146611caa2
#
_cell.length_a   1.000
_cell.length_b   1.000
_cell.length_c   1.000
_cell.angle_alpha   90.00
_cell.angle_beta   90.00
_cell.angle_gamma   90.00
#
_symmetry.space_group_name_H-M   'P 1'
#
loop_
_entity.id
_entity.type
_entity.pdbx_description
1 polymer ?
#
loop_
_entity_poly.entity_id
_entity_poly.type
_entity_poly.pdbx_seq_one_letter_code
_entity_poly.pdbx_strand_id
1 'polypeptide(L)'
;MLNILMDLWMVAGLGLGVFGAALATLIAQGISAVLSLLIFLCRMRRYESPFDWFDRQELHSMLQIAVPSVLQQSTVSIGMMIVQAVVNPFGTQALAGYSATMRVENVFSLIFVSIGNAVSPYVSQNLGAKKIERIKKGYHAALVLDICFAVLAFIIIESLHTQISSLFLGKDGTALAYQVSGNYMRWIGYFFIFMGIKMATDGVLRGLG
;
A
#
# COMPACT_ATOMS: atom_id res chain seq x y z
N MET A 1 12.46 -2.19 -10.16
CA MET A 1 13.20 -2.87 -11.24
C MET A 1 14.65 -3.20 -10.85
N LEU A 2 15.49 -2.21 -10.45
CA LEU A 2 16.88 -2.47 -10.05
C LEU A 2 17.00 -3.54 -8.93
N ASN A 3 16.15 -3.46 -7.90
CA ASN A 3 16.12 -4.44 -6.80
C ASN A 3 15.92 -5.87 -7.34
N ILE A 4 14.94 -6.09 -8.22
CA ILE A 4 14.65 -7.42 -8.78
C ILE A 4 15.87 -7.99 -9.54
N LEU A 5 16.53 -7.15 -10.35
CA LEU A 5 17.72 -7.57 -11.08
C LEU A 5 18.87 -7.91 -10.13
N MET A 6 19.07 -7.11 -9.10
CA MET A 6 20.10 -7.36 -8.08
C MET A 6 19.79 -8.59 -7.22
N ASP A 7 18.51 -8.82 -6.88
CA ASP A 7 18.08 -10.01 -6.15
C ASP A 7 18.40 -11.27 -6.96
N LEU A 8 18.02 -11.31 -8.24
CA LEU A 8 18.34 -12.43 -9.11
C LEU A 8 19.84 -12.65 -9.24
N TRP A 9 20.61 -11.59 -9.41
CA TRP A 9 22.07 -11.71 -9.55
C TRP A 9 22.74 -12.15 -8.25
N MET A 10 22.36 -11.59 -7.11
CA MET A 10 23.01 -11.89 -5.82
C MET A 10 22.54 -13.21 -5.22
N VAL A 11 21.25 -13.56 -5.38
CA VAL A 11 20.70 -14.79 -4.81
C VAL A 11 20.97 -15.98 -5.74
N ALA A 12 20.59 -15.88 -7.02
CA ALA A 12 20.72 -16.98 -7.97
C ALA A 12 22.12 -17.05 -8.60
N GLY A 13 22.77 -15.89 -8.90
CA GLY A 13 24.08 -15.85 -9.54
C GLY A 13 25.24 -16.08 -8.56
N LEU A 14 25.23 -15.39 -7.42
CA LEU A 14 26.30 -15.45 -6.41
C LEU A 14 26.02 -16.43 -5.26
N GLY A 15 24.82 -17.01 -5.19
CA GLY A 15 24.44 -17.98 -4.16
C GLY A 15 24.41 -17.43 -2.72
N LEU A 16 24.28 -16.09 -2.55
CA LEU A 16 24.32 -15.43 -1.24
C LEU A 16 23.05 -15.62 -0.41
N GLY A 17 22.02 -16.30 -0.94
CA GLY A 17 20.78 -16.60 -0.23
C GLY A 17 20.10 -15.34 0.35
N VAL A 18 19.64 -15.44 1.60
CA VAL A 18 18.92 -14.35 2.29
C VAL A 18 19.77 -13.09 2.44
N PHE A 19 21.08 -13.25 2.68
CA PHE A 19 22.01 -12.10 2.79
C PHE A 19 22.10 -11.34 1.46
N GLY A 20 22.12 -12.05 0.32
CA GLY A 20 22.12 -11.44 -1.01
C GLY A 20 20.86 -10.61 -1.27
N ALA A 21 19.68 -11.12 -0.90
CA ALA A 21 18.41 -10.40 -1.03
C ALA A 21 18.37 -9.13 -0.14
N ALA A 22 18.85 -9.21 1.10
CA ALA A 22 18.93 -8.06 1.98
C ALA A 22 19.89 -6.99 1.43
N LEU A 23 21.05 -7.39 0.93
CA LEU A 23 22.06 -6.49 0.37
C LEU A 23 21.56 -5.84 -0.94
N ALA A 24 20.91 -6.60 -1.83
CA ALA A 24 20.30 -6.07 -3.04
C ALA A 24 19.25 -5.00 -2.74
N THR A 25 18.41 -5.25 -1.75
CA THR A 25 17.39 -4.29 -1.28
C THR A 25 18.04 -3.03 -0.73
N LEU A 26 19.06 -3.15 0.12
CA LEU A 26 19.79 -2.01 0.69
C LEU A 26 20.42 -1.14 -0.41
N ILE A 27 21.10 -1.76 -1.35
CA ILE A 27 21.79 -1.03 -2.46
C ILE A 27 20.75 -0.35 -3.35
N ALA A 28 19.68 -1.05 -3.74
CA ALA A 28 18.65 -0.50 -4.60
C ALA A 28 17.93 0.69 -3.95
N GLN A 29 17.62 0.61 -2.66
CA GLN A 29 17.03 1.71 -1.90
C GLN A 29 18.01 2.86 -1.70
N GLY A 30 19.29 2.58 -1.42
CA GLY A 30 20.33 3.59 -1.29
C GLY A 30 20.51 4.39 -2.58
N ILE A 31 20.61 3.72 -3.72
CA ILE A 31 20.69 4.38 -5.04
C ILE A 31 19.44 5.23 -5.30
N SER A 32 18.25 4.69 -5.02
CA SER A 32 17.00 5.42 -5.20
C SER A 32 16.93 6.68 -4.32
N ALA A 33 17.36 6.57 -3.07
CA ALA A 33 17.39 7.70 -2.14
C ALA A 33 18.34 8.81 -2.60
N VAL A 34 19.57 8.44 -3.01
CA VAL A 34 20.55 9.40 -3.53
C VAL A 34 20.05 10.07 -4.80
N LEU A 35 19.52 9.32 -5.76
CA LEU A 35 18.97 9.89 -6.99
C LEU A 35 17.79 10.83 -6.72
N SER A 36 16.88 10.43 -5.82
CA SER A 36 15.75 11.27 -5.43
C SER A 36 16.19 12.58 -4.78
N LEU A 37 17.19 12.50 -3.90
CA LEU A 37 17.78 13.69 -3.26
C LEU A 37 18.44 14.61 -4.28
N LEU A 38 19.23 14.06 -5.21
CA LEU A 38 19.88 14.85 -6.26
C LEU A 38 18.86 15.55 -7.16
N ILE A 39 17.80 14.83 -7.59
CA ILE A 39 16.73 15.40 -8.40
C ILE A 39 16.00 16.51 -7.62
N PHE A 40 15.72 16.27 -6.35
CA PHE A 40 15.10 17.26 -5.47
C PHE A 40 15.95 18.53 -5.37
N LEU A 41 17.24 18.39 -5.02
CA LEU A 41 18.16 19.53 -4.92
C LEU A 41 18.32 20.28 -6.25
N CYS A 42 18.40 19.56 -7.39
CA CYS A 42 18.45 20.18 -8.70
C CYS A 42 17.18 20.97 -9.03
N ARG A 43 16.00 20.46 -8.63
CA ARG A 43 14.75 21.19 -8.82
C ARG A 43 14.62 22.39 -7.91
N MET A 44 15.02 22.25 -6.63
CA MET A 44 14.96 23.35 -5.65
C MET A 44 15.85 24.53 -6.05
N ARG A 45 17.01 24.30 -6.69
CA ARG A 45 17.87 25.37 -7.19
C ARG A 45 17.22 26.30 -8.23
N ARG A 46 16.07 25.90 -8.81
CA ARG A 46 15.29 26.75 -9.73
C ARG A 46 14.40 27.78 -9.01
N TYR A 47 14.19 27.61 -7.73
CA TYR A 47 13.35 28.50 -6.94
C TYR A 47 14.28 29.44 -6.14
N GLU A 48 14.29 30.72 -6.51
CA GLU A 48 14.98 31.79 -5.77
C GLU A 48 14.16 32.14 -4.51
N SER A 49 14.23 31.32 -3.49
CA SER A 49 13.71 31.67 -2.19
C SER A 49 14.84 31.63 -1.16
N PRO A 50 14.83 32.54 -0.15
CA PRO A 50 15.78 32.46 0.94
C PRO A 50 15.65 31.09 1.60
N PHE A 51 16.78 30.37 1.67
CA PHE A 51 16.83 29.04 2.24
C PHE A 51 17.13 29.15 3.74
N ASP A 52 16.09 28.98 4.54
CA ASP A 52 16.25 28.76 5.98
C ASP A 52 16.35 27.26 6.27
N TRP A 53 17.43 26.86 6.94
CA TRP A 53 17.68 25.46 7.30
C TRP A 53 16.63 24.90 8.25
N PHE A 54 15.94 25.75 9.02
CA PHE A 54 14.95 25.32 10.00
C PHE A 54 13.91 26.42 10.21
N ASP A 55 12.68 26.13 9.81
CA ASP A 55 11.51 26.95 10.14
C ASP A 55 10.63 26.21 11.15
N ARG A 56 10.48 26.80 12.33
CA ARG A 56 9.67 26.24 13.42
C ARG A 56 8.18 26.20 13.08
N GLN A 57 7.71 27.14 12.28
CA GLN A 57 6.31 27.24 11.90
C GLN A 57 5.96 26.14 10.89
N GLU A 58 6.82 25.92 9.92
CA GLU A 58 6.68 24.83 8.95
C GLU A 58 6.77 23.46 9.64
N LEU A 59 7.73 23.28 10.56
CA LEU A 59 7.82 22.05 11.35
C LEU A 59 6.54 21.79 12.14
N HIS A 60 5.97 22.82 12.77
CA HIS A 60 4.71 22.69 13.51
C HIS A 60 3.56 22.24 12.60
N SER A 61 3.44 22.85 11.42
CA SER A 61 2.45 22.47 10.41
C SER A 61 2.63 21.01 9.93
N MET A 62 3.87 20.60 9.71
CA MET A 62 4.18 19.19 9.35
C MET A 62 3.79 18.22 10.48
N LEU A 63 4.07 18.57 11.75
CA LEU A 63 3.73 17.72 12.89
C LEU A 63 2.21 17.59 13.09
N GLN A 64 1.45 18.64 12.82
CA GLN A 64 -0.02 18.60 12.90
C GLN A 64 -0.63 17.56 11.94
N ILE A 65 0.01 17.29 10.80
CA ILE A 65 -0.41 16.27 9.84
C ILE A 65 0.22 14.92 10.17
N ALA A 66 1.49 14.91 10.54
CA ALA A 66 2.24 13.67 10.76
C ALA A 66 1.74 12.90 11.98
N VAL A 67 1.48 13.57 13.10
CA VAL A 67 1.05 12.92 14.37
C VAL A 67 -0.27 12.16 14.20
N PRO A 68 -1.36 12.77 13.67
CA PRO A 68 -2.59 12.03 13.40
C PRO A 68 -2.41 10.87 12.43
N SER A 69 -1.58 11.04 11.40
CA SER A 69 -1.30 9.97 10.41
C SER A 69 -0.56 8.78 11.05
N VAL A 70 0.39 9.04 11.94
CA VAL A 70 1.09 7.98 12.69
C VAL A 70 0.13 7.27 13.63
N LEU A 71 -0.72 7.99 14.36
CA LEU A 71 -1.73 7.40 15.24
C LEU A 71 -2.73 6.54 14.45
N GLN A 72 -3.20 7.02 13.31
CA GLN A 72 -4.08 6.27 12.41
C GLN A 72 -3.42 4.95 11.98
N GLN A 73 -2.18 4.99 11.50
CA GLN A 73 -1.46 3.81 11.05
C GLN A 73 -1.17 2.84 12.19
N SER A 74 -0.83 3.35 13.37
CA SER A 74 -0.62 2.54 14.57
C SER A 74 -1.88 1.81 14.99
N THR A 75 -3.04 2.48 14.94
CA THR A 75 -4.34 1.88 15.26
C THR A 75 -4.68 0.73 14.30
N VAL A 76 -4.42 0.91 12.99
CA VAL A 76 -4.60 -0.16 11.99
C VAL A 76 -3.69 -1.34 12.30
N SER A 77 -2.42 -1.09 12.61
CA SER A 77 -1.44 -2.15 12.93
C SER A 77 -1.83 -2.93 14.19
N ILE A 78 -2.29 -2.24 15.24
CA ILE A 78 -2.79 -2.86 16.46
C ILE A 78 -4.03 -3.71 16.15
N GLY A 79 -4.96 -3.19 15.34
CA GLY A 79 -6.14 -3.93 14.89
C GLY A 79 -5.76 -5.24 14.17
N MET A 80 -4.77 -5.19 13.28
CA MET A 80 -4.25 -6.39 12.61
C MET A 80 -3.63 -7.39 13.59
N MET A 81 -2.89 -6.93 14.61
CA MET A 81 -2.34 -7.80 15.66
C MET A 81 -3.45 -8.48 16.47
N ILE A 82 -4.53 -7.76 16.80
CA ILE A 82 -5.69 -8.34 17.51
C ILE A 82 -6.37 -9.41 16.65
N VAL A 83 -6.60 -9.14 15.37
CA VAL A 83 -7.17 -10.13 14.44
C VAL A 83 -6.28 -11.37 14.36
N GLN A 84 -4.96 -11.18 14.27
CA GLN A 84 -3.99 -12.29 14.26
C GLN A 84 -4.09 -13.12 15.56
N ALA A 85 -4.20 -12.48 16.73
CA ALA A 85 -4.36 -13.14 18.01
C ALA A 85 -5.66 -13.95 18.10
N VAL A 86 -6.74 -13.47 17.49
CA VAL A 86 -8.02 -14.19 17.40
C VAL A 86 -7.94 -15.39 16.46
N VAL A 87 -7.16 -15.30 15.38
CA VAL A 87 -7.02 -16.40 14.41
C VAL A 87 -6.11 -17.52 14.94
N ASN A 88 -5.08 -17.19 15.72
CA ASN A 88 -4.09 -18.16 16.22
C ASN A 88 -4.69 -19.42 16.91
N PRO A 89 -5.71 -19.32 17.78
CA PRO A 89 -6.32 -20.48 18.46
C PRO A 89 -7.01 -21.48 17.50
N PHE A 90 -7.34 -21.08 16.27
CA PHE A 90 -7.99 -21.99 15.29
C PHE A 90 -7.00 -23.01 14.68
N GLY A 91 -5.75 -22.96 15.09
CA GLY A 91 -4.71 -23.91 14.69
C GLY A 91 -3.96 -23.53 13.43
N THR A 92 -2.87 -24.25 13.18
CA THR A 92 -1.90 -23.94 12.12
C THR A 92 -2.48 -23.97 10.72
N GLN A 93 -3.48 -24.82 10.48
CA GLN A 93 -4.12 -24.96 9.17
C GLN A 93 -5.01 -23.77 8.83
N ALA A 94 -5.80 -23.29 9.81
CA ALA A 94 -6.61 -22.09 9.65
C ALA A 94 -5.71 -20.85 9.47
N LEU A 95 -4.62 -20.78 10.24
CA LEU A 95 -3.64 -19.72 10.13
C LEU A 95 -2.95 -19.69 8.75
N ALA A 96 -2.64 -20.87 8.17
CA ALA A 96 -2.10 -20.97 6.83
C ALA A 96 -3.08 -20.40 5.77
N GLY A 97 -4.37 -20.79 5.84
CA GLY A 97 -5.41 -20.26 4.96
C GLY A 97 -5.62 -18.75 5.11
N TYR A 98 -5.65 -18.25 6.35
CA TYR A 98 -5.70 -16.82 6.65
C TYR A 98 -4.51 -16.07 6.05
N SER A 99 -3.29 -16.56 6.30
CA SER A 99 -2.05 -15.92 5.80
C SER A 99 -1.97 -15.89 4.28
N ALA A 100 -2.45 -16.95 3.60
CA ALA A 100 -2.54 -16.99 2.15
C ALA A 100 -3.47 -15.87 1.64
N THR A 101 -4.66 -15.73 2.25
CA THR A 101 -5.61 -14.67 1.88
C THR A 101 -5.06 -13.28 2.14
N MET A 102 -4.36 -13.05 3.25
CA MET A 102 -3.73 -11.74 3.55
C MET A 102 -2.71 -11.34 2.50
N ARG A 103 -1.98 -12.29 1.91
CA ARG A 103 -1.05 -12.01 0.80
C ARG A 103 -1.80 -11.56 -0.46
N VAL A 104 -2.92 -12.18 -0.77
CA VAL A 104 -3.78 -11.81 -1.89
C VAL A 104 -4.39 -10.43 -1.66
N GLU A 105 -4.94 -10.18 -0.48
CA GLU A 105 -5.47 -8.88 -0.07
C GLU A 105 -4.43 -7.77 -0.24
N ASN A 106 -3.19 -7.99 0.19
CA ASN A 106 -2.11 -7.02 0.05
C ASN A 106 -1.86 -6.64 -1.42
N VAL A 107 -1.92 -7.60 -2.36
CA VAL A 107 -1.75 -7.32 -3.79
C VAL A 107 -2.87 -6.42 -4.32
N PHE A 108 -4.13 -6.72 -3.99
CA PHE A 108 -5.27 -5.87 -4.41
C PHE A 108 -5.25 -4.51 -3.71
N SER A 109 -4.88 -4.47 -2.44
CA SER A 109 -4.78 -3.24 -1.64
C SER A 109 -3.79 -2.23 -2.20
N LEU A 110 -2.70 -2.68 -2.82
CA LEU A 110 -1.70 -1.80 -3.43
C LEU A 110 -2.31 -0.85 -4.47
N ILE A 111 -3.32 -1.29 -5.21
CA ILE A 111 -3.98 -0.46 -6.23
C ILE A 111 -4.80 0.63 -5.57
N PHE A 112 -5.63 0.31 -4.58
CA PHE A 112 -6.41 1.29 -3.82
C PHE A 112 -5.52 2.32 -3.13
N VAL A 113 -4.44 1.85 -2.48
CA VAL A 113 -3.44 2.72 -1.85
C VAL A 113 -2.77 3.65 -2.87
N SER A 114 -2.46 3.13 -4.06
CA SER A 114 -1.83 3.91 -5.13
C SER A 114 -2.75 5.01 -5.64
N ILE A 115 -4.05 4.73 -5.80
CA ILE A 115 -5.05 5.73 -6.19
C ILE A 115 -5.16 6.81 -5.10
N GLY A 116 -5.29 6.42 -3.82
CA GLY A 116 -5.32 7.37 -2.70
C GLY A 116 -4.07 8.24 -2.60
N ASN A 117 -2.89 7.66 -2.83
CA ASN A 117 -1.62 8.39 -2.86
C ASN A 117 -1.50 9.35 -4.05
N ALA A 118 -2.12 9.04 -5.20
CA ALA A 118 -2.18 9.94 -6.35
C ALA A 118 -3.16 11.09 -6.15
N VAL A 119 -4.27 10.85 -5.46
CA VAL A 119 -5.30 11.86 -5.15
C VAL A 119 -4.75 12.95 -4.23
N SER A 120 -3.96 12.60 -3.21
CA SER A 120 -3.46 13.56 -2.22
C SER A 120 -2.69 14.74 -2.83
N PRO A 121 -1.62 14.56 -3.63
CA PRO A 121 -0.92 15.68 -4.26
C PRO A 121 -1.79 16.42 -5.30
N TYR A 122 -2.70 15.72 -5.98
CA TYR A 122 -3.63 16.35 -6.90
C TYR A 122 -4.55 17.35 -6.17
N VAL A 123 -5.08 16.95 -4.99
CA VAL A 123 -5.93 17.81 -4.16
C VAL A 123 -5.14 19.00 -3.65
N SER A 124 -3.95 18.79 -3.06
CA SER A 124 -3.11 19.86 -2.51
C SER A 124 -2.75 20.92 -3.56
N GLN A 125 -2.35 20.49 -4.78
CA GLN A 125 -2.01 21.39 -5.87
C GLN A 125 -3.23 22.21 -6.35
N ASN A 126 -4.40 21.59 -6.45
CA ASN A 126 -5.62 22.29 -6.88
C ASN A 126 -6.17 23.19 -5.78
N LEU A 127 -5.98 22.83 -4.50
CA LEU A 127 -6.32 23.67 -3.35
C LEU A 127 -5.47 24.94 -3.34
N GLY A 128 -4.14 24.81 -3.47
CA GLY A 128 -3.22 25.94 -3.56
C GLY A 128 -3.52 26.85 -4.77
N ALA A 129 -3.98 26.26 -5.88
CA ALA A 129 -4.42 27.01 -7.05
C ALA A 129 -5.85 27.56 -6.94
N LYS A 130 -6.55 27.38 -5.81
CA LYS A 130 -7.96 27.78 -5.54
C LYS A 130 -8.97 27.21 -6.54
N LYS A 131 -8.70 26.02 -7.11
CA LYS A 131 -9.53 25.35 -8.11
C LYS A 131 -10.39 24.23 -7.52
N ILE A 132 -11.32 24.59 -6.63
CA ILE A 132 -12.14 23.65 -5.86
C ILE A 132 -12.96 22.70 -6.75
N GLU A 133 -13.49 23.19 -7.88
CA GLU A 133 -14.25 22.33 -8.81
C GLU A 133 -13.40 21.18 -9.39
N ARG A 134 -12.08 21.38 -9.53
CA ARG A 134 -11.19 20.32 -9.97
C ARG A 134 -11.00 19.26 -8.88
N ILE A 135 -10.95 19.67 -7.62
CA ILE A 135 -10.87 18.74 -6.48
C ILE A 135 -12.07 17.79 -6.47
N LYS A 136 -13.29 18.35 -6.60
CA LYS A 136 -14.53 17.55 -6.69
C LYS A 136 -14.49 16.55 -7.84
N LYS A 137 -14.15 17.04 -9.04
CA LYS A 137 -14.04 16.18 -10.23
C LYS A 137 -12.98 15.09 -10.07
N GLY A 138 -11.83 15.41 -9.47
CA GLY A 138 -10.76 14.45 -9.20
C GLY A 138 -11.18 13.39 -8.18
N TYR A 139 -11.89 13.79 -7.12
CA TYR A 139 -12.44 12.86 -6.15
C TYR A 139 -13.46 11.90 -6.78
N HIS A 140 -14.41 12.43 -7.58
CA HIS A 140 -15.35 11.57 -8.31
C HIS A 140 -14.65 10.60 -9.26
N ALA A 141 -13.63 11.05 -9.98
CA ALA A 141 -12.87 10.19 -10.87
C ALA A 141 -12.14 9.07 -10.08
N ALA A 142 -11.55 9.39 -8.93
CA ALA A 142 -10.92 8.41 -8.06
C ALA A 142 -11.92 7.39 -7.53
N LEU A 143 -13.10 7.83 -7.06
CA LEU A 143 -14.16 6.92 -6.60
C LEU A 143 -14.62 5.97 -7.71
N VAL A 144 -14.82 6.48 -8.93
CA VAL A 144 -15.22 5.64 -10.08
C VAL A 144 -14.13 4.61 -10.38
N LEU A 145 -12.86 5.01 -10.40
CA LEU A 145 -11.73 4.09 -10.61
C LEU A 145 -11.66 3.02 -9.52
N ASP A 146 -11.77 3.41 -8.26
CA ASP A 146 -11.74 2.47 -7.12
C ASP A 146 -12.91 1.49 -7.16
N ILE A 147 -14.12 1.96 -7.47
CA ILE A 147 -15.32 1.10 -7.60
C ILE A 147 -15.15 0.14 -8.78
N CYS A 148 -14.74 0.62 -9.94
CA CYS A 148 -14.48 -0.24 -11.10
C CYS A 148 -13.43 -1.32 -10.79
N PHE A 149 -12.35 -0.93 -10.10
CA PHE A 149 -11.32 -1.88 -9.70
C PHE A 149 -11.82 -2.85 -8.63
N ALA A 150 -12.61 -2.40 -7.65
CA ALA A 150 -13.20 -3.26 -6.63
C ALA A 150 -14.14 -4.31 -7.25
N VAL A 151 -14.97 -3.93 -8.21
CA VAL A 151 -15.84 -4.86 -8.95
C VAL A 151 -15.01 -5.85 -9.75
N LEU A 152 -13.97 -5.40 -10.44
CA LEU A 152 -13.07 -6.28 -11.17
C LEU A 152 -12.36 -7.27 -10.24
N ALA A 153 -11.82 -6.80 -9.11
CA ALA A 153 -11.18 -7.63 -8.10
C ALA A 153 -12.15 -8.66 -7.51
N PHE A 154 -13.39 -8.26 -7.24
CA PHE A 154 -14.44 -9.15 -6.78
C PHE A 154 -14.74 -10.27 -7.79
N ILE A 155 -14.90 -9.93 -9.09
CA ILE A 155 -15.13 -10.93 -10.15
C ILE A 155 -13.95 -11.90 -10.26
N ILE A 156 -12.72 -11.41 -10.19
CA ILE A 156 -11.51 -12.24 -10.22
C ILE A 156 -11.50 -13.21 -9.02
N ILE A 157 -11.76 -12.71 -7.83
CA ILE A 157 -11.76 -13.51 -6.61
C ILE A 157 -12.88 -14.56 -6.66
N GLU A 158 -14.09 -14.18 -7.00
CA GLU A 158 -15.22 -15.11 -7.04
C GLU A 158 -14.99 -16.22 -8.07
N SER A 159 -14.38 -15.90 -9.21
CA SER A 159 -14.11 -16.86 -10.28
C SER A 159 -12.87 -17.73 -10.04
N LEU A 160 -11.85 -17.20 -9.36
CA LEU A 160 -10.51 -17.80 -9.31
C LEU A 160 -10.00 -18.06 -7.88
N HIS A 161 -10.83 -17.92 -6.83
CA HIS A 161 -10.38 -18.05 -5.43
C HIS A 161 -9.67 -19.39 -5.14
N THR A 162 -10.11 -20.48 -5.76
CA THR A 162 -9.47 -21.80 -5.58
C THR A 162 -8.08 -21.85 -6.23
N GLN A 163 -7.95 -21.33 -7.45
CA GLN A 163 -6.70 -21.28 -8.17
C GLN A 163 -5.71 -20.32 -7.47
N ILE A 164 -6.21 -19.17 -7.04
CA ILE A 164 -5.39 -18.18 -6.29
C ILE A 164 -4.91 -18.80 -4.98
N SER A 165 -5.80 -19.46 -4.22
CA SER A 165 -5.42 -20.16 -2.97
C SER A 165 -4.33 -21.22 -3.24
N SER A 166 -4.41 -21.94 -4.35
CA SER A 166 -3.43 -22.98 -4.69
C SER A 166 -2.03 -22.43 -4.97
N LEU A 167 -1.90 -21.18 -5.45
CA LEU A 167 -0.61 -20.55 -5.66
C LEU A 167 0.14 -20.27 -4.36
N PHE A 168 -0.59 -20.02 -3.26
CA PHE A 168 -0.01 -19.67 -1.96
C PHE A 168 0.08 -20.84 -0.99
N LEU A 169 -0.88 -21.76 -1.03
CA LEU A 169 -0.90 -22.94 -0.16
C LEU A 169 -0.10 -24.14 -0.74
N GLY A 170 0.13 -24.15 -2.06
CA GLY A 170 0.87 -25.21 -2.72
C GLY A 170 0.17 -26.58 -2.62
N LYS A 171 0.86 -27.66 -3.01
CA LYS A 171 0.32 -29.03 -2.97
C LYS A 171 0.17 -29.58 -1.54
N ASP A 172 0.85 -28.98 -0.57
CA ASP A 172 0.85 -29.41 0.84
C ASP A 172 -0.27 -28.75 1.66
N GLY A 173 -1.09 -27.91 1.02
CA GLY A 173 -2.24 -27.27 1.65
C GLY A 173 -3.31 -28.31 2.04
N THR A 174 -3.78 -28.26 3.28
CA THR A 174 -4.88 -29.10 3.74
C THR A 174 -6.24 -28.60 3.24
N ALA A 175 -7.23 -29.50 3.18
CA ALA A 175 -8.61 -29.14 2.80
C ALA A 175 -9.17 -28.00 3.67
N LEU A 176 -8.85 -27.98 4.96
CA LEU A 176 -9.25 -26.92 5.88
C LEU A 176 -8.60 -25.57 5.52
N ALA A 177 -7.31 -25.55 5.22
CA ALA A 177 -6.60 -24.34 4.83
C ALA A 177 -7.19 -23.74 3.53
N TYR A 178 -7.51 -24.58 2.55
CA TYR A 178 -8.18 -24.15 1.31
C TYR A 178 -9.58 -23.60 1.57
N GLN A 179 -10.36 -24.27 2.42
CA GLN A 179 -11.70 -23.82 2.79
C GLN A 179 -11.69 -22.48 3.51
N VAL A 180 -10.78 -22.30 4.48
CA VAL A 180 -10.61 -21.03 5.21
C VAL A 180 -10.18 -19.92 4.26
N SER A 181 -9.16 -20.19 3.42
CA SER A 181 -8.67 -19.21 2.45
C SER A 181 -9.77 -18.79 1.46
N GLY A 182 -10.47 -19.74 0.86
CA GLY A 182 -11.53 -19.46 -0.11
C GLY A 182 -12.70 -18.67 0.49
N ASN A 183 -13.18 -19.08 1.65
CA ASN A 183 -14.29 -18.38 2.33
C ASN A 183 -13.87 -16.96 2.75
N TYR A 184 -12.70 -16.81 3.34
CA TYR A 184 -12.22 -15.51 3.80
C TYR A 184 -11.95 -14.57 2.62
N MET A 185 -11.37 -15.07 1.53
CA MET A 185 -11.11 -14.31 0.31
C MET A 185 -12.40 -13.77 -0.32
N ARG A 186 -13.45 -14.58 -0.37
CA ARG A 186 -14.77 -14.15 -0.87
C ARG A 186 -15.37 -13.05 -0.01
N TRP A 187 -15.32 -13.18 1.32
CA TRP A 187 -15.77 -12.12 2.24
C TRP A 187 -15.01 -10.81 2.03
N ILE A 188 -13.70 -10.85 1.93
CA ILE A 188 -12.89 -9.65 1.65
C ILE A 188 -13.30 -9.01 0.32
N GLY A 189 -13.57 -9.82 -0.72
CA GLY A 189 -14.02 -9.34 -2.01
C GLY A 189 -15.23 -8.42 -1.93
N TYR A 190 -16.22 -8.74 -1.11
CA TYR A 190 -17.40 -7.88 -0.88
C TYR A 190 -17.03 -6.53 -0.25
N PHE A 191 -15.98 -6.48 0.57
CA PHE A 191 -15.57 -5.27 1.27
C PHE A 191 -14.61 -4.38 0.47
N PHE A 192 -14.11 -4.81 -0.68
CA PHE A 192 -13.21 -4.00 -1.50
C PHE A 192 -13.82 -2.69 -1.96
N ILE A 193 -15.13 -2.61 -2.17
CA ILE A 193 -15.81 -1.35 -2.52
C ILE A 193 -15.65 -0.33 -1.38
N PHE A 194 -15.87 -0.75 -0.14
CA PHE A 194 -15.69 0.12 1.02
C PHE A 194 -14.23 0.53 1.22
N MET A 195 -13.30 -0.39 0.94
CA MET A 195 -11.88 -0.11 0.98
C MET A 195 -11.46 0.94 -0.04
N GLY A 196 -11.96 0.85 -1.27
CA GLY A 196 -11.72 1.84 -2.32
C GLY A 196 -12.23 3.22 -1.93
N ILE A 197 -13.50 3.31 -1.49
CA ILE A 197 -14.10 4.57 -1.02
C ILE A 197 -13.25 5.18 0.12
N LYS A 198 -12.83 4.35 1.08
CA LYS A 198 -11.97 4.79 2.19
C LYS A 198 -10.64 5.35 1.68
N MET A 199 -9.94 4.65 0.77
CA MET A 199 -8.62 5.06 0.29
C MET A 199 -8.67 6.35 -0.54
N ALA A 200 -9.67 6.50 -1.42
CA ALA A 200 -9.90 7.74 -2.15
C ALA A 200 -10.19 8.92 -1.20
N THR A 201 -11.03 8.69 -0.19
CA THR A 201 -11.40 9.72 0.81
C THR A 201 -10.20 10.10 1.68
N ASP A 202 -9.44 9.13 2.18
CA ASP A 202 -8.19 9.37 2.91
C ASP A 202 -7.18 10.19 2.08
N GLY A 203 -7.10 9.92 0.77
CA GLY A 203 -6.27 10.68 -0.16
C GLY A 203 -6.70 12.15 -0.24
N VAL A 204 -8.01 12.41 -0.35
CA VAL A 204 -8.54 13.78 -0.35
C VAL A 204 -8.28 14.48 0.97
N LEU A 205 -8.59 13.85 2.10
CA LEU A 205 -8.39 14.44 3.42
C LEU A 205 -6.91 14.80 3.66
N ARG A 206 -5.99 13.90 3.32
CA ARG A 206 -4.55 14.19 3.40
C ARG A 206 -4.11 15.32 2.46
N GLY A 207 -4.79 15.49 1.34
CA GLY A 207 -4.50 16.57 0.39
C GLY A 207 -5.08 17.93 0.79
N LEU A 208 -6.07 17.96 1.69
CA LEU A 208 -6.67 19.18 2.22
C LEU A 208 -5.87 19.74 3.41
N GLY A 209 -5.09 18.92 4.12
CA GLY A 209 -4.29 19.29 5.29
C GLY A 209 -4.86 18.75 6.58
#